data_652e98f47351d506d86909ab26a14514
#
_entry.id   652e98f47351d506d86909ab26a14514
#
_cell.length_a   1.000
_cell.length_b   1.000
_cell.length_c   1.000
_cell.angle_alpha   90.00
_cell.angle_beta   90.00
_cell.angle_gamma   90.00
#
_symmetry.space_group_name_H-M   'P 1'
#
loop_
_entity.id
_entity.type
_entity.pdbx_description
1 polymer ?
#
loop_
_entity_poly.entity_id
_entity_poly.type
_entity_poly.pdbx_seq_one_letter_code
_entity_poly.pdbx_strand_id
1 'polypeptide(L)'
;KRFFFLPFEKGKTDMGGAPVLWNVSILPRNERFEITTIWDSMKDQVSFGDQVININGTSLSNCPMSQIAIEEIMNAIPGDTGYIIIKKDNQERKIEIKKER
;
A
#
# COMPACT_ATOMS: atom_id res chain seq x y z
N LYS A 1 7.76 -16.53 3.99
CA LYS A 1 7.35 -15.17 3.80
C LYS A 1 6.00 -14.88 4.40
N ARG A 2 5.91 -13.80 5.11
CA ARG A 2 4.72 -13.52 5.88
C ARG A 2 4.27 -12.09 5.76
N PHE A 3 3.00 -11.88 5.85
CA PHE A 3 2.42 -10.56 5.96
C PHE A 3 1.11 -10.70 6.72
N PHE A 4 0.65 -9.61 7.28
CA PHE A 4 -0.57 -9.62 8.07
C PHE A 4 -1.65 -8.83 7.39
N PHE A 5 -2.85 -9.39 7.39
CA PHE A 5 -4.02 -8.71 6.90
C PHE A 5 -5.23 -9.40 7.48
N LEU A 6 -6.36 -8.75 7.36
CA LEU A 6 -7.58 -9.36 7.81
C LEU A 6 -7.93 -10.52 6.91
N PRO A 7 -8.40 -11.61 7.48
CA PRO A 7 -8.82 -12.73 6.66
C PRO A 7 -9.97 -12.33 5.75
N PHE A 8 -10.01 -12.93 4.59
CA PHE A 8 -11.11 -12.73 3.69
C PHE A 8 -11.40 -14.04 3.01
N GLU A 9 -12.49 -14.10 2.29
CA GLU A 9 -12.87 -15.33 1.67
C GLU A 9 -11.82 -15.78 0.70
N LYS A 10 -11.45 -16.99 0.82
CA LYS A 10 -10.43 -17.51 -0.03
C LYS A 10 -10.79 -17.47 -1.48
N GLY A 11 -12.00 -17.70 -1.78
CA GLY A 11 -12.41 -17.70 -3.18
C GLY A 11 -12.17 -16.40 -3.87
N LYS A 12 -12.04 -15.35 -3.14
CA LYS A 12 -11.84 -14.06 -3.78
C LYS A 12 -10.46 -13.86 -4.30
N THR A 13 -9.52 -14.59 -3.77
CA THR A 13 -8.14 -14.40 -4.19
C THR A 13 -7.73 -15.38 -5.24
N ASP A 14 -8.59 -16.31 -5.58
CA ASP A 14 -8.26 -17.34 -6.52
C ASP A 14 -8.79 -17.11 -7.89
N MET A 15 -9.07 -15.91 -8.21
CA MET A 15 -9.70 -15.63 -9.44
C MET A 15 -8.70 -15.43 -10.50
N GLY A 16 -8.56 -16.38 -11.34
CA GLY A 16 -7.79 -16.20 -12.53
C GLY A 16 -6.32 -15.93 -12.30
N GLY A 17 -5.77 -16.51 -11.30
CA GLY A 17 -4.36 -16.35 -11.06
C GLY A 17 -4.11 -15.37 -9.93
N ALA A 18 -2.99 -15.52 -9.29
CA ALA A 18 -2.64 -14.71 -8.15
C ALA A 18 -2.26 -13.31 -8.60
N PRO A 19 -2.83 -12.30 -8.01
CA PRO A 19 -2.38 -10.95 -8.32
C PRO A 19 -0.99 -10.73 -7.79
N VAL A 20 -0.27 -9.82 -8.42
CA VAL A 20 1.02 -9.40 -7.92
C VAL A 20 0.75 -8.40 -6.82
N LEU A 21 1.32 -8.66 -5.66
CA LEU A 21 1.09 -7.81 -4.50
C LEU A 21 2.31 -6.96 -4.23
N TRP A 22 2.07 -5.73 -3.84
CA TRP A 22 3.14 -4.87 -3.34
C TRP A 22 3.46 -5.28 -1.91
N ASN A 23 4.65 -4.93 -1.44
CA ASN A 23 5.05 -5.31 -0.10
C ASN A 23 4.44 -4.43 0.99
N VAL A 24 3.54 -3.56 0.63
CA VAL A 24 2.66 -2.88 1.56
C VAL A 24 1.30 -2.75 0.90
N SER A 25 0.26 -2.68 1.72
CA SER A 25 -1.09 -2.36 1.24
C SER A 25 -1.53 -1.06 1.88
N ILE A 26 -2.25 -0.28 1.12
CA ILE A 26 -2.71 1.04 1.54
C ILE A 26 -4.21 1.10 1.31
N LEU A 27 -4.95 1.44 2.34
CA LEU A 27 -6.40 1.56 2.26
C LEU A 27 -6.88 2.83 2.94
N PRO A 28 -8.05 3.33 2.54
CA PRO A 28 -8.63 4.47 3.25
C PRO A 28 -9.10 4.04 4.63
N ARG A 29 -8.65 4.76 5.64
CA ARG A 29 -9.05 4.54 7.02
C ARG A 29 -8.92 5.84 7.78
N ASN A 30 -9.86 6.10 8.68
CA ASN A 30 -9.80 7.28 9.54
C ASN A 30 -9.67 8.56 8.72
N GLU A 31 -10.38 8.58 7.58
CA GLU A 31 -10.42 9.75 6.69
C GLU A 31 -9.06 10.10 6.10
N ARG A 32 -8.20 9.10 6.00
CA ARG A 32 -6.90 9.28 5.36
C ARG A 32 -6.48 7.92 4.79
N PHE A 33 -5.34 7.88 4.13
CA PHE A 33 -4.84 6.62 3.59
C PHE A 33 -3.77 6.09 4.53
N GLU A 34 -3.92 4.82 4.92
CA GLU A 34 -3.03 4.22 5.91
C GLU A 34 -2.49 2.91 5.41
N ILE A 35 -1.32 2.56 5.90
CA ILE A 35 -0.73 1.26 5.63
C ILE A 35 -1.46 0.22 6.46
N THR A 36 -2.00 -0.79 5.79
CA THR A 36 -2.80 -1.82 6.44
C THR A 36 -2.24 -3.22 6.32
N THR A 37 -1.23 -3.41 5.48
CA THR A 37 -0.58 -4.71 5.34
C THR A 37 0.90 -4.46 5.12
N ILE A 38 1.73 -5.22 5.80
CA ILE A 38 3.18 -5.04 5.75
C ILE A 38 3.84 -6.40 5.59
N TRP A 39 4.69 -6.53 4.58
CA TRP A 39 5.51 -7.71 4.42
C TRP A 39 6.73 -7.61 5.30
N ASP A 40 7.31 -8.75 5.64
CA ASP A 40 8.47 -8.75 6.53
C ASP A 40 9.59 -7.84 6.07
N SER A 41 9.76 -7.70 4.77
CA SER A 41 10.83 -6.87 4.24
C SER A 41 10.65 -5.40 4.57
N MET A 42 9.45 -5.00 4.99
CA MET A 42 9.14 -3.60 5.24
C MET A 42 8.96 -3.28 6.72
N LYS A 43 9.03 -4.28 7.58
CA LYS A 43 8.64 -4.07 8.97
C LYS A 43 9.50 -3.07 9.73
N ASP A 44 10.71 -2.84 9.25
CA ASP A 44 11.61 -1.90 9.91
C ASP A 44 11.51 -0.50 9.32
N GLN A 45 10.71 -0.33 8.29
CA GLN A 45 10.59 0.96 7.61
C GLN A 45 9.25 1.61 7.80
N VAL A 46 8.20 0.83 7.98
CA VAL A 46 6.84 1.35 8.11
C VAL A 46 6.12 0.58 9.19
N SER A 47 5.01 1.13 9.64
CA SER A 47 4.16 0.51 10.66
C SER A 47 2.72 0.57 10.23
N PHE A 48 1.90 -0.33 10.77
CA PHE A 48 0.47 -0.28 10.52
C PHE A 48 -0.07 1.07 10.96
N GLY A 49 -0.90 1.66 10.13
CA GLY A 49 -1.52 2.93 10.45
C GLY A 49 -0.71 4.14 10.03
N ASP A 50 0.48 3.96 9.50
CA ASP A 50 1.25 5.11 8.99
C ASP A 50 0.47 5.75 7.85
N GLN A 51 0.39 7.06 7.87
CA GLN A 51 -0.34 7.79 6.84
C GLN A 51 0.50 7.89 5.57
N VAL A 52 -0.12 7.57 4.44
CA VAL A 52 0.52 7.70 3.13
C VAL A 52 -0.05 8.91 2.44
N ILE A 53 0.83 9.79 1.97
CA ILE A 53 0.39 11.03 1.32
C ILE A 53 0.73 11.07 -0.16
N ASN A 54 1.55 10.14 -0.63
CA ASN A 54 1.97 10.14 -2.03
C ASN A 54 2.33 8.72 -2.42
N ILE A 55 1.98 8.33 -3.64
CA ILE A 55 2.35 7.04 -4.18
C ILE A 55 3.04 7.28 -5.51
N ASN A 56 4.32 7.02 -5.54
CA ASN A 56 5.15 7.09 -6.75
C ASN A 56 4.96 8.40 -7.50
N GLY A 57 4.89 9.50 -6.77
CA GLY A 57 4.75 10.83 -7.36
C GLY A 57 3.32 11.33 -7.47
N THR A 58 2.35 10.49 -7.18
CA THR A 58 0.94 10.90 -7.21
C THR A 58 0.51 11.31 -5.83
N SER A 59 0.14 12.57 -5.69
CA SER A 59 -0.35 13.07 -4.41
C SER A 59 -1.72 12.50 -4.10
N LEU A 60 -1.93 12.13 -2.85
CA LEU A 60 -3.21 11.59 -2.42
C LEU A 60 -4.13 12.64 -1.80
N SER A 61 -3.73 13.91 -1.86
CA SER A 61 -4.51 14.96 -1.21
C SER A 61 -5.89 15.13 -1.84
N ASN A 62 -6.03 14.84 -3.13
CA ASN A 62 -7.32 14.96 -3.81
C ASN A 62 -7.84 13.60 -4.27
N CYS A 63 -7.28 12.54 -3.76
CA CYS A 63 -7.70 11.21 -4.15
C CYS A 63 -8.98 10.83 -3.42
N PRO A 64 -9.96 10.26 -4.12
CA PRO A 64 -11.16 9.79 -3.42
C PRO A 64 -10.80 8.74 -2.38
N MET A 65 -11.52 8.74 -1.28
CA MET A 65 -11.31 7.76 -0.22
C MET A 65 -11.90 6.44 -0.65
N SER A 66 -11.19 5.76 -1.53
CA SER A 66 -11.69 4.56 -2.17
C SER A 66 -10.55 3.57 -2.34
N GLN A 67 -10.81 2.32 -2.01
CA GLN A 67 -9.84 1.27 -2.23
C GLN A 67 -9.54 1.11 -3.72
N ILE A 68 -10.56 1.24 -4.56
CA ILE A 68 -10.37 1.10 -5.99
C ILE A 68 -9.43 2.18 -6.52
N ALA A 69 -9.59 3.41 -6.03
CA ALA A 69 -8.73 4.49 -6.48
C ALA A 69 -7.26 4.22 -6.11
N ILE A 70 -7.03 3.71 -4.92
CA ILE A 70 -5.67 3.38 -4.51
C ILE A 70 -5.12 2.24 -5.35
N GLU A 71 -5.93 1.24 -5.63
CA GLU A 71 -5.48 0.11 -6.45
C GLU A 71 -5.10 0.56 -7.84
N GLU A 72 -5.86 1.49 -8.41
CA GLU A 72 -5.53 2.01 -9.72
C GLU A 72 -4.20 2.75 -9.71
N ILE A 73 -3.95 3.53 -8.67
CA ILE A 73 -2.68 4.25 -8.57
C ILE A 73 -1.52 3.28 -8.41
N MET A 74 -1.69 2.27 -7.57
CA MET A 74 -0.64 1.29 -7.36
C MET A 74 -0.38 0.49 -8.64
N ASN A 75 -1.43 0.13 -9.35
CA ASN A 75 -1.27 -0.66 -10.57
C ASN A 75 -0.70 0.15 -11.71
N ALA A 76 -0.77 1.46 -11.64
CA ALA A 76 -0.20 2.31 -12.67
C ALA A 76 1.30 2.52 -12.51
N ILE A 77 1.88 2.06 -11.42
CA ILE A 77 3.33 2.18 -11.24
C ILE A 77 4.03 1.28 -12.24
N PRO A 78 4.92 1.83 -13.07
CA PRO A 78 5.60 1.00 -14.05
C PRO A 78 6.64 0.11 -13.38
N GLY A 79 6.76 -1.10 -13.88
CA GLY A 79 7.76 -2.02 -13.35
C GLY A 79 7.38 -2.61 -12.02
N ASP A 80 8.39 -3.05 -11.28
CA ASP A 80 8.20 -3.80 -10.05
C ASP A 80 8.59 -3.00 -8.81
N THR A 81 9.04 -1.78 -8.96
CA THR A 81 9.45 -0.97 -7.83
C THR A 81 8.85 0.43 -7.95
N GLY A 82 8.66 1.04 -6.81
CA GLY A 82 8.18 2.40 -6.74
C GLY A 82 8.48 2.94 -5.36
N TYR A 83 7.77 3.99 -4.98
CA TYR A 83 7.97 4.53 -3.64
C TYR A 83 6.66 5.12 -3.14
N ILE A 84 6.61 5.28 -1.84
CA ILE A 84 5.53 6.02 -1.20
C ILE A 84 6.16 7.05 -0.29
N ILE A 85 5.39 8.07 0.04
CA ILE A 85 5.81 9.03 1.04
C ILE A 85 4.83 8.91 2.19
N ILE A 86 5.35 8.63 3.37
CA ILE A 86 4.54 8.56 4.57
C ILE A 86 4.77 9.81 5.39
N LYS A 87 3.76 10.18 6.17
CA LYS A 87 3.87 11.33 7.05
C LYS A 87 3.73 10.85 8.47
N LYS A 88 4.73 11.15 9.28
CA LYS A 88 4.75 10.71 10.67
C LYS A 88 5.37 11.81 11.49
N ASP A 89 4.66 12.24 12.54
CA ASP A 89 5.16 13.28 13.45
C ASP A 89 5.56 14.54 12.68
N ASN A 90 4.74 14.91 11.69
CA ASN A 90 4.97 16.09 10.85
C ASN A 90 6.22 15.99 9.99
N GLN A 91 6.75 14.79 9.81
CA GLN A 91 7.86 14.56 8.94
C GLN A 91 7.45 13.63 7.82
N GLU A 92 8.00 13.89 6.64
CA GLU A 92 7.72 13.06 5.48
C GLU A 92 8.92 12.18 5.20
N ARG A 93 8.65 10.92 4.90
CA ARG A 93 9.71 9.96 4.62
C ARG A 93 9.38 9.23 3.34
N LYS A 94 10.38 9.10 2.49
CA LYS A 94 10.24 8.35 1.25
C LYS A 94 10.64 6.91 1.49
N ILE A 95 9.73 6.00 1.20
CA ILE A 95 9.93 4.58 1.44
C ILE A 95 9.83 3.85 0.11
N GLU A 96 10.85 3.11 -0.23
CA GLU A 96 10.83 2.33 -1.46
C GLU A 96 9.97 1.09 -1.25
N ILE A 97 9.15 0.78 -2.25
CA ILE A 97 8.29 -0.40 -2.22
C ILE A 97 8.55 -1.21 -3.47
N LYS A 98 8.21 -2.47 -3.39
CA LYS A 98 8.35 -3.35 -4.55
C LYS A 98 7.30 -4.42 -4.53
N LYS A 99 7.12 -5.07 -5.66
CA LYS A 99 6.17 -6.16 -5.77
C LYS A 99 6.78 -7.43 -5.23
N GLU A 100 5.97 -8.15 -4.48
CA GLU A 100 6.34 -9.45 -3.93
C GLU A 100 5.26 -10.45 -4.29
N ARG A 101 5.64 -11.66 -4.50
CA ARG A 101 4.67 -12.69 -4.87
C ARG A 101 4.53 -13.73 -3.81
#